data_ca28ff0568ddcb259ed8e708d1d0a6c1
#
_entry.id   ca28ff0568ddcb259ed8e708d1d0a6c1
#
_cell.length_a   1.000
_cell.length_b   1.000
_cell.length_c   1.000
_cell.angle_alpha   90.00
_cell.angle_beta   90.00
_cell.angle_gamma   90.00
#
_symmetry.space_group_name_H-M   'P 1'
#
loop_
_entity.id
_entity.type
_entity.pdbx_description
1 polymer ?
#
loop_
_entity_poly.entity_id
_entity_poly.type
_entity_poly.pdbx_seq_one_letter_code
_entity_poly.pdbx_strand_id
1 'polypeptide(L)'
;LRSQAAAFKIQGFTRLTTGRTANDLKTDPESIKQHLRAGSPVVIGMMVGGSFMQEMLGKKIWIPTRSDYDMPGFGGHAMCIVGYDDNLTPTDGGFQIFNSWGPEWGENGVAWVRYKDFNYFNKEAYGLEPMGAAGLSAPARFEAAFGLVQSENGQTIPLVSEGGNRFQTARPLAANTRFKVRVKNNEPCYTYIFGQETTDSSYVLFPYTEKHSPYCGVTGNRVFPRFESLMPDAIGTRDYMAVLITRQPVDYRKINAAINRNRQRDFGRALEMALQGQLTRNIQFRDLEGQIGMRADTGDKNALLVVIAVNKR
;
A
#
# COMPACT_ATOMS: atom_id res chain seq x y z
N LEU A 1 -4.61 8.05 -27.19
CA LEU A 1 -3.92 8.36 -25.92
C LEU A 1 -4.04 7.23 -24.89
N ARG A 2 -5.25 6.72 -24.54
CA ARG A 2 -5.40 5.64 -23.52
C ARG A 2 -4.76 4.31 -23.96
N SER A 3 -4.86 3.93 -25.23
CA SER A 3 -4.25 2.70 -25.76
C SER A 3 -2.72 2.79 -25.81
N GLN A 4 -2.18 3.96 -26.15
CA GLN A 4 -0.74 4.21 -26.14
C GLN A 4 -0.17 4.25 -24.72
N ALA A 5 -0.90 4.84 -23.76
CA ALA A 5 -0.51 4.87 -22.35
C ALA A 5 -0.52 3.48 -21.69
N ALA A 6 -1.19 2.49 -22.28
CA ALA A 6 -1.22 1.13 -21.72
C ALA A 6 0.17 0.47 -21.65
N ALA A 7 1.07 0.82 -22.57
CA ALA A 7 2.44 0.31 -22.60
C ALA A 7 3.33 0.91 -21.49
N PHE A 8 2.91 2.02 -20.89
CA PHE A 8 3.67 2.75 -19.86
C PHE A 8 3.01 2.70 -18.48
N LYS A 9 2.17 1.73 -18.24
CA LYS A 9 1.55 1.53 -16.93
C LYS A 9 2.53 0.89 -15.95
N ILE A 10 2.40 1.31 -14.70
CA ILE A 10 2.99 0.59 -13.58
C ILE A 10 1.97 -0.38 -12.99
N GLN A 11 2.41 -1.45 -12.37
CA GLN A 11 1.56 -2.40 -11.67
C GLN A 11 0.96 -1.78 -10.41
N GLY A 12 1.75 -0.97 -9.72
CA GLY A 12 1.38 -0.27 -8.52
C GLY A 12 2.52 0.58 -7.99
N PHE A 13 2.36 1.05 -6.78
CA PHE A 13 3.41 1.77 -6.06
C PHE A 13 3.35 1.46 -4.56
N THR A 14 4.50 1.55 -3.91
CA THR A 14 4.62 1.47 -2.47
C THR A 14 5.07 2.81 -1.92
N ARG A 15 4.34 3.38 -0.96
CA ARG A 15 4.79 4.58 -0.27
C ARG A 15 5.90 4.23 0.70
N LEU A 16 7.06 4.85 0.54
CA LEU A 16 8.26 4.64 1.35
C LEU A 16 8.41 5.66 2.48
N THR A 17 7.64 6.74 2.45
CA THR A 17 7.59 7.75 3.49
C THR A 17 6.58 7.35 4.57
N THR A 18 6.99 7.34 5.81
CA THR A 18 6.15 7.17 7.00
C THR A 18 5.79 8.54 7.60
N GLY A 19 4.87 8.56 8.58
CA GLY A 19 4.40 9.78 9.21
C GLY A 19 3.00 10.20 8.72
N ARG A 20 2.34 11.05 9.52
CA ARG A 20 0.95 11.50 9.31
C ARG A 20 0.84 13.00 9.04
N THR A 21 1.75 13.78 9.57
CA THR A 21 1.79 15.25 9.45
C THR A 21 3.06 15.68 8.72
N ALA A 22 3.10 16.90 8.24
CA ALA A 22 4.27 17.46 7.56
C ALA A 22 5.55 17.44 8.43
N ASN A 23 5.39 17.42 9.75
CA ASN A 23 6.50 17.52 10.71
C ASN A 23 7.04 16.14 11.14
N ASP A 24 6.29 15.06 10.90
CA ASP A 24 6.68 13.69 11.30
C ASP A 24 6.99 12.80 10.10
N LEU A 25 7.06 13.36 8.89
CA LEU A 25 7.41 12.62 7.68
C LEU A 25 8.87 12.17 7.75
N LYS A 26 9.06 10.86 7.58
CA LYS A 26 10.38 10.23 7.50
C LYS A 26 10.43 9.26 6.34
N THR A 27 11.51 9.30 5.59
CA THR A 27 11.79 8.33 4.53
C THR A 27 13.05 7.58 4.92
N ASP A 28 12.94 6.26 5.07
CA ASP A 28 14.10 5.42 5.32
C ASP A 28 14.91 5.25 4.03
N PRO A 29 16.17 5.72 3.97
CA PRO A 29 17.02 5.57 2.80
C PRO A 29 17.19 4.11 2.36
N GLU A 30 17.20 3.16 3.29
CA GLU A 30 17.36 1.74 2.94
C GLU A 30 16.15 1.19 2.18
N SER A 31 14.95 1.64 2.47
CA SER A 31 13.76 1.27 1.72
C SER A 31 13.81 1.76 0.26
N ILE A 32 14.41 2.94 0.02
CA ILE A 32 14.66 3.45 -1.35
C ILE A 32 15.69 2.57 -2.06
N LYS A 33 16.81 2.26 -1.40
CA LYS A 33 17.87 1.42 -1.98
C LYS A 33 17.36 0.03 -2.36
N GLN A 34 16.49 -0.56 -1.55
CA GLN A 34 15.86 -1.86 -1.85
C GLN A 34 15.08 -1.82 -3.17
N HIS A 35 14.31 -0.75 -3.41
CA HIS A 35 13.58 -0.58 -4.67
C HIS A 35 14.52 -0.41 -5.86
N LEU A 36 15.57 0.40 -5.71
CA LEU A 36 16.57 0.60 -6.75
C LEU A 36 17.34 -0.69 -7.09
N ARG A 37 17.71 -1.50 -6.08
CA ARG A 37 18.32 -2.82 -6.29
C ARG A 37 17.40 -3.80 -7.02
N ALA A 38 16.10 -3.67 -6.81
CA ALA A 38 15.10 -4.44 -7.55
C ALA A 38 14.86 -3.93 -9.00
N GLY A 39 15.59 -2.90 -9.43
CA GLY A 39 15.48 -2.32 -10.77
C GLY A 39 14.29 -1.35 -10.92
N SER A 40 13.71 -0.91 -9.83
CA SER A 40 12.56 0.02 -9.83
C SER A 40 12.99 1.42 -9.42
N PRO A 41 12.65 2.47 -10.19
CA PRO A 41 12.89 3.85 -9.79
C PRO A 41 11.96 4.26 -8.64
N VAL A 42 12.34 5.32 -7.93
CA VAL A 42 11.56 5.87 -6.82
C VAL A 42 11.15 7.29 -7.15
N VAL A 43 9.84 7.54 -7.23
CA VAL A 43 9.28 8.90 -7.40
C VAL A 43 9.29 9.59 -6.05
N ILE A 44 9.77 10.84 -6.02
CA ILE A 44 9.86 11.66 -4.82
C ILE A 44 9.14 12.99 -4.98
N GLY A 45 8.64 13.51 -3.87
CA GLY A 45 8.24 14.92 -3.72
C GLY A 45 9.21 15.61 -2.77
N MET A 46 9.98 16.54 -3.28
CA MET A 46 11.02 17.25 -2.53
C MET A 46 10.77 18.75 -2.56
N MET A 47 11.07 19.44 -1.47
CA MET A 47 11.08 20.90 -1.46
C MET A 47 12.32 21.40 -2.20
N VAL A 48 12.10 22.22 -3.20
CA VAL A 48 13.17 22.76 -4.07
C VAL A 48 13.01 24.27 -4.23
N GLY A 49 14.14 24.95 -4.38
CA GLY A 49 14.23 26.41 -4.53
C GLY A 49 15.67 26.85 -4.45
N GLY A 50 15.95 28.12 -4.25
CA GLY A 50 17.27 28.65 -4.00
C GLY A 50 18.36 28.13 -4.91
N SER A 51 19.45 27.61 -4.34
CA SER A 51 20.60 27.10 -5.10
C SER A 51 20.27 25.84 -5.91
N PHE A 52 19.25 25.04 -5.51
CA PHE A 52 18.82 23.87 -6.28
C PHE A 52 18.28 24.26 -7.66
N MET A 53 17.58 25.38 -7.75
CA MET A 53 17.03 25.86 -9.02
C MET A 53 18.03 26.72 -9.81
N GLN A 54 18.81 27.55 -9.10
CA GLN A 54 19.55 28.65 -9.73
C GLN A 54 21.02 28.31 -10.03
N GLU A 55 21.60 27.34 -9.30
CA GLU A 55 23.03 27.14 -9.33
C GLU A 55 23.47 25.74 -9.80
N MET A 56 22.56 24.93 -10.31
CA MET A 56 22.86 23.54 -10.66
C MET A 56 23.42 23.32 -12.06
N LEU A 57 23.51 24.36 -12.88
CA LEU A 57 24.09 24.23 -14.23
C LEU A 57 25.51 23.60 -14.15
N GLY A 58 25.66 22.40 -14.76
CA GLY A 58 26.90 21.65 -14.81
C GLY A 58 27.40 21.09 -13.46
N LYS A 59 26.64 21.22 -12.39
CA LYS A 59 27.03 20.68 -11.07
C LYS A 59 26.57 19.23 -10.92
N LYS A 60 27.52 18.37 -10.54
CA LYS A 60 27.25 16.95 -10.29
C LYS A 60 26.52 16.70 -8.97
N ILE A 61 26.82 17.50 -7.94
CA ILE A 61 26.27 17.31 -6.59
C ILE A 61 25.63 18.63 -6.15
N TRP A 62 24.40 18.56 -5.66
CA TRP A 62 23.80 19.68 -4.93
C TRP A 62 24.26 19.70 -3.49
N ILE A 63 24.82 20.82 -3.08
CA ILE A 63 25.18 21.11 -1.71
C ILE A 63 24.38 22.35 -1.29
N PRO A 64 23.36 22.20 -0.43
CA PRO A 64 22.55 23.32 0.03
C PRO A 64 23.40 24.40 0.70
N THR A 65 23.08 25.65 0.42
CA THR A 65 23.59 26.79 1.16
C THR A 65 22.88 26.92 2.51
N ARG A 66 23.41 27.74 3.41
CA ARG A 66 22.76 27.95 4.71
C ARG A 66 21.31 28.49 4.56
N SER A 67 21.08 29.41 3.61
CA SER A 67 19.76 29.97 3.36
C SER A 67 18.76 28.98 2.78
N ASP A 68 19.20 27.92 2.08
CA ASP A 68 18.31 26.92 1.53
C ASP A 68 17.59 26.11 2.63
N TYR A 69 18.21 25.94 3.80
CA TYR A 69 17.59 25.25 4.93
C TYR A 69 16.41 26.02 5.55
N ASP A 70 16.36 27.33 5.38
CA ASP A 70 15.21 28.16 5.78
C ASP A 70 14.08 28.10 4.75
N MET A 71 14.32 27.49 3.58
CA MET A 71 13.39 27.29 2.47
C MET A 71 12.64 28.54 1.98
N PRO A 72 13.26 29.74 1.87
CA PRO A 72 12.55 30.91 1.37
C PRO A 72 12.19 30.73 -0.10
N GLY A 73 10.90 30.79 -0.41
CA GLY A 73 10.42 30.61 -1.78
C GLY A 73 10.50 29.17 -2.33
N PHE A 74 10.76 28.16 -1.49
CA PHE A 74 10.77 26.77 -1.92
C PHE A 74 9.34 26.29 -2.21
N GLY A 75 9.23 25.42 -3.23
CA GLY A 75 8.00 24.73 -3.61
C GLY A 75 8.21 23.22 -3.72
N GLY A 76 7.11 22.47 -3.66
CA GLY A 76 7.13 21.04 -3.88
C GLY A 76 7.38 20.72 -5.35
N HIS A 77 8.30 19.79 -5.62
CA HIS A 77 8.64 19.33 -6.95
C HIS A 77 8.78 17.82 -7.01
N ALA A 78 8.22 17.20 -8.06
CA ALA A 78 8.30 15.76 -8.26
C ALA A 78 9.50 15.41 -9.15
N MET A 79 10.32 14.46 -8.69
CA MET A 79 11.49 13.97 -9.39
C MET A 79 11.61 12.46 -9.22
N CYS A 80 12.64 11.86 -9.81
CA CYS A 80 12.85 10.42 -9.75
C CYS A 80 14.26 10.11 -9.22
N ILE A 81 14.35 9.23 -8.21
CA ILE A 81 15.62 8.65 -7.80
C ILE A 81 15.92 7.46 -8.73
N VAL A 82 17.08 7.47 -9.34
CA VAL A 82 17.53 6.47 -10.32
C VAL A 82 18.79 5.72 -9.90
N GLY A 83 19.43 6.13 -8.81
CA GLY A 83 20.62 5.49 -8.30
C GLY A 83 20.97 5.91 -6.87
N TYR A 84 21.92 5.23 -6.27
CA TYR A 84 22.50 5.60 -4.98
C TYR A 84 23.99 5.25 -4.94
N ASP A 85 24.74 5.96 -4.12
CA ASP A 85 26.13 5.69 -3.81
C ASP A 85 26.37 5.95 -2.31
N ASP A 86 26.72 4.91 -1.56
CA ASP A 86 26.98 5.01 -0.12
C ASP A 86 28.32 5.71 0.18
N ASN A 87 29.18 5.87 -0.80
CA ASN A 87 30.48 6.50 -0.73
C ASN A 87 30.58 7.77 -1.58
N LEU A 88 29.46 8.46 -1.83
CA LEU A 88 29.41 9.66 -2.67
C LEU A 88 30.39 10.76 -2.20
N THR A 89 30.51 10.90 -0.89
CA THR A 89 31.48 11.79 -0.22
C THR A 89 32.19 11.02 0.89
N PRO A 90 33.34 11.51 1.43
CA PRO A 90 34.03 10.83 2.52
C PRO A 90 33.19 10.63 3.79
N THR A 91 32.12 11.38 3.97
CA THR A 91 31.33 11.38 5.20
C THR A 91 29.84 11.06 5.01
N ASP A 92 29.36 10.97 3.75
CA ASP A 92 27.94 10.74 3.48
C ASP A 92 27.76 10.17 2.08
N GLY A 93 26.83 9.23 1.96
CA GLY A 93 26.33 8.75 0.68
C GLY A 93 25.26 9.69 0.10
N GLY A 94 24.67 9.30 -1.01
CA GLY A 94 23.63 10.09 -1.64
C GLY A 94 22.79 9.35 -2.66
N PHE A 95 21.72 10.00 -3.07
CA PHE A 95 20.84 9.56 -4.14
C PHE A 95 21.10 10.33 -5.42
N GLN A 96 21.06 9.63 -6.54
CA GLN A 96 21.08 10.22 -7.88
C GLN A 96 19.64 10.54 -8.30
N ILE A 97 19.39 11.82 -8.52
CA ILE A 97 18.06 12.33 -8.85
C ILE A 97 18.02 12.72 -10.32
N PHE A 98 17.02 12.20 -11.04
CA PHE A 98 16.68 12.60 -12.39
C PHE A 98 15.57 13.64 -12.36
N ASN A 99 15.84 14.81 -12.99
CA ASN A 99 14.94 15.96 -13.02
C ASN A 99 14.37 16.20 -14.43
N SER A 100 13.21 16.86 -14.50
CA SER A 100 12.52 17.17 -15.76
C SER A 100 12.85 18.57 -16.33
N TRP A 101 13.81 19.29 -15.76
CA TRP A 101 14.15 20.67 -16.18
C TRP A 101 15.11 20.76 -17.34
N GLY A 102 15.40 19.67 -18.01
CA GLY A 102 16.26 19.59 -19.16
C GLY A 102 17.73 19.27 -18.83
N PRO A 103 18.56 19.06 -19.87
CA PRO A 103 19.93 18.61 -19.70
C PRO A 103 20.87 19.66 -19.10
N GLU A 104 20.47 20.92 -19.09
CA GLU A 104 21.28 21.99 -18.51
C GLU A 104 21.23 22.02 -16.97
N TRP A 105 20.23 21.41 -16.36
CA TRP A 105 20.19 21.26 -14.93
C TRP A 105 21.04 20.07 -14.49
N GLY A 106 21.91 20.29 -13.50
CA GLY A 106 22.84 19.25 -13.06
C GLY A 106 23.83 18.83 -14.16
N GLU A 107 24.13 17.56 -14.23
CA GLU A 107 24.91 16.94 -15.28
C GLU A 107 23.97 16.10 -16.18
N ASN A 108 23.58 16.64 -17.34
CA ASN A 108 22.62 16.02 -18.26
C ASN A 108 21.24 15.73 -17.63
N GLY A 109 20.71 16.65 -16.83
CA GLY A 109 19.41 16.49 -16.15
C GLY A 109 19.46 15.63 -14.89
N VAL A 110 20.65 15.28 -14.41
CA VAL A 110 20.86 14.42 -13.25
C VAL A 110 21.75 15.13 -12.23
N ALA A 111 21.50 14.95 -10.95
CA ALA A 111 22.37 15.42 -9.88
C ALA A 111 22.33 14.47 -8.68
N TRP A 112 23.38 14.50 -7.89
CA TRP A 112 23.46 13.81 -6.62
C TRP A 112 23.01 14.71 -5.48
N VAL A 113 22.26 14.13 -4.54
CA VAL A 113 21.86 14.77 -3.29
C VAL A 113 22.28 13.87 -2.15
N ARG A 114 23.05 14.38 -1.20
CA ARG A 114 23.54 13.60 -0.05
C ARG A 114 22.36 13.13 0.80
N TYR A 115 22.47 11.99 1.47
CA TYR A 115 21.40 11.43 2.28
C TYR A 115 20.86 12.39 3.34
N LYS A 116 21.74 13.13 4.02
CA LYS A 116 21.33 14.12 5.02
C LYS A 116 20.50 15.26 4.44
N ASP A 117 20.88 15.74 3.25
CA ASP A 117 20.16 16.83 2.58
C ASP A 117 18.84 16.30 2.00
N PHE A 118 18.86 15.12 1.41
CA PHE A 118 17.67 14.44 0.96
C PHE A 118 16.65 14.27 2.10
N ASN A 119 17.08 13.77 3.25
CA ASN A 119 16.18 13.58 4.39
C ASN A 119 15.58 14.89 4.91
N TYR A 120 16.28 16.01 4.77
CA TYR A 120 15.77 17.31 5.18
C TYR A 120 14.70 17.85 4.22
N PHE A 121 14.97 17.81 2.92
CA PHE A 121 14.11 18.43 1.89
C PHE A 121 13.04 17.50 1.35
N ASN A 122 13.18 16.18 1.43
CA ASN A 122 12.20 15.24 0.94
C ASN A 122 10.94 15.20 1.81
N LYS A 123 9.76 15.16 1.16
CA LYS A 123 8.45 15.11 1.83
C LYS A 123 7.73 13.79 1.57
N GLU A 124 8.00 13.15 0.44
CA GLU A 124 7.37 11.88 0.10
C GLU A 124 8.22 11.08 -0.88
N ALA A 125 8.11 9.76 -0.80
CA ALA A 125 8.78 8.83 -1.69
C ALA A 125 7.87 7.64 -2.00
N TYR A 126 7.84 7.24 -3.27
CA TYR A 126 7.03 6.13 -3.78
C TYR A 126 7.89 5.23 -4.66
N GLY A 127 8.09 4.00 -4.22
CA GLY A 127 8.68 2.95 -5.04
C GLY A 127 7.69 2.53 -6.12
N LEU A 128 8.09 2.61 -7.38
CA LEU A 128 7.26 2.16 -8.49
C LEU A 128 7.42 0.64 -8.67
N GLU A 129 6.31 -0.02 -8.92
CA GLU A 129 6.31 -1.44 -9.28
C GLU A 129 6.08 -1.54 -10.78
N PRO A 130 7.09 -1.91 -11.56
CA PRO A 130 6.95 -2.07 -12.99
C PRO A 130 5.96 -3.18 -13.31
N MET A 131 5.30 -3.11 -14.45
CA MET A 131 4.54 -4.23 -14.98
C MET A 131 5.50 -5.41 -15.10
N GLY A 132 5.27 -6.44 -14.28
CA GLY A 132 6.22 -7.53 -14.07
C GLY A 132 6.75 -8.11 -15.36
N ALA A 133 8.03 -8.42 -15.38
CA ALA A 133 8.61 -9.26 -16.42
C ALA A 133 7.81 -10.57 -16.45
N ALA A 134 7.12 -10.83 -17.54
CA ALA A 134 6.51 -12.12 -17.79
C ALA A 134 7.62 -13.19 -17.70
N GLY A 135 7.67 -13.96 -16.62
CA GLY A 135 8.69 -15.01 -16.52
C GLY A 135 9.02 -15.54 -15.13
N LEU A 136 8.68 -14.87 -14.05
CA LEU A 136 8.78 -15.50 -12.73
C LEU A 136 7.49 -16.25 -12.45
N SER A 137 7.53 -17.57 -12.46
CA SER A 137 6.40 -18.38 -11.99
C SER A 137 6.09 -17.95 -10.56
N ALA A 138 4.85 -17.52 -10.32
CA ALA A 138 4.41 -17.19 -8.98
C ALA A 138 4.71 -18.37 -8.04
N PRO A 139 5.16 -18.14 -6.78
CA PRO A 139 5.38 -19.21 -5.84
C PRO A 139 4.16 -20.14 -5.79
N ALA A 140 4.38 -21.44 -5.71
CA ALA A 140 3.30 -22.42 -5.63
C ALA A 140 2.38 -22.19 -4.40
N ARG A 141 2.90 -21.43 -3.42
CA ARG A 141 2.21 -21.10 -2.17
C ARG A 141 1.94 -19.60 -2.09
N PHE A 142 0.71 -19.26 -1.75
CA PHE A 142 0.31 -17.88 -1.47
C PHE A 142 0.05 -17.73 0.02
N GLU A 143 0.78 -16.81 0.65
CA GLU A 143 0.70 -16.57 2.09
C GLU A 143 0.39 -15.09 2.37
N ALA A 144 -0.55 -14.89 3.28
CA ALA A 144 -0.89 -13.58 3.81
C ALA A 144 -1.38 -13.73 5.25
N ALA A 145 -1.55 -12.63 5.96
CA ALA A 145 -2.21 -12.63 7.25
C ALA A 145 -3.17 -11.44 7.37
N PHE A 146 -4.21 -11.61 8.16
CA PHE A 146 -5.19 -10.57 8.45
C PHE A 146 -5.52 -10.53 9.93
N GLY A 147 -6.11 -9.44 10.38
CA GLY A 147 -6.59 -9.27 11.75
C GLY A 147 -7.27 -7.94 11.93
N LEU A 148 -7.78 -7.72 13.13
CA LEU A 148 -8.37 -6.44 13.54
C LEU A 148 -7.51 -5.85 14.67
N VAL A 149 -7.35 -4.53 14.65
CA VAL A 149 -6.64 -3.79 15.69
C VAL A 149 -7.42 -2.57 16.13
N GLN A 150 -7.36 -2.26 17.41
CA GLN A 150 -7.89 -1.00 17.95
C GLN A 150 -7.10 0.17 17.36
N SER A 151 -7.79 1.23 16.98
CA SER A 151 -7.16 2.39 16.33
C SER A 151 -6.32 3.22 17.30
N GLU A 152 -6.68 3.23 18.58
CA GLU A 152 -6.07 4.10 19.58
C GLU A 152 -4.69 3.61 20.04
N ASN A 153 -4.56 2.31 20.25
CA ASN A 153 -3.38 1.71 20.86
C ASN A 153 -2.72 0.60 20.04
N GLY A 154 -3.34 0.21 18.91
CA GLY A 154 -2.85 -0.87 18.05
C GLY A 154 -3.04 -2.27 18.63
N GLN A 155 -3.75 -2.41 19.76
CA GLN A 155 -4.01 -3.70 20.36
C GLN A 155 -4.85 -4.57 19.42
N THR A 156 -4.52 -5.85 19.39
CA THR A 156 -5.26 -6.83 18.59
C THR A 156 -6.66 -7.03 19.16
N ILE A 157 -7.64 -7.08 18.26
CA ILE A 157 -8.99 -7.58 18.54
C ILE A 157 -8.99 -9.05 18.14
N PRO A 158 -9.10 -9.98 19.10
CA PRO A 158 -9.02 -11.40 18.81
C PRO A 158 -10.16 -11.87 17.90
N LEU A 159 -9.83 -12.73 16.95
CA LEU A 159 -10.76 -13.38 16.04
C LEU A 159 -10.84 -14.88 16.37
N VAL A 160 -12.03 -15.46 16.24
CA VAL A 160 -12.26 -16.89 16.32
C VAL A 160 -12.88 -17.40 15.03
N SER A 161 -12.52 -18.64 14.64
CA SER A 161 -13.06 -19.26 13.44
C SER A 161 -14.51 -19.67 13.62
N GLU A 162 -15.33 -19.40 12.59
CA GLU A 162 -16.69 -19.95 12.43
C GLU A 162 -16.71 -21.15 11.44
N GLY A 163 -15.53 -21.55 10.96
CA GLY A 163 -15.34 -22.59 9.96
C GLY A 163 -15.05 -22.05 8.54
N GLY A 164 -14.30 -22.82 7.76
CA GLY A 164 -13.89 -22.40 6.43
C GLY A 164 -13.10 -21.08 6.45
N ASN A 165 -13.52 -20.14 5.63
CA ASN A 165 -12.92 -18.81 5.51
C ASN A 165 -13.65 -17.73 6.33
N ARG A 166 -14.42 -18.13 7.35
CA ARG A 166 -15.24 -17.23 8.17
C ARG A 166 -14.67 -17.08 9.58
N PHE A 167 -14.62 -15.85 10.05
CA PHE A 167 -14.12 -15.48 11.36
C PHE A 167 -15.06 -14.49 12.01
N GLN A 168 -15.06 -14.43 13.33
CA GLN A 168 -15.79 -13.41 14.08
C GLN A 168 -14.94 -12.84 15.21
N THR A 169 -15.27 -11.66 15.70
CA THR A 169 -14.66 -11.13 16.91
C THR A 169 -14.96 -12.05 18.10
N ALA A 170 -13.94 -12.42 18.86
CA ALA A 170 -14.06 -13.31 20.02
C ALA A 170 -14.98 -12.75 21.10
N ARG A 171 -15.15 -11.43 21.14
CA ARG A 171 -16.07 -10.71 22.05
C ARG A 171 -16.79 -9.60 21.28
N PRO A 172 -18.05 -9.29 21.65
CA PRO A 172 -18.76 -8.15 21.07
C PRO A 172 -18.03 -6.83 21.33
N LEU A 173 -17.95 -5.99 20.31
CA LEU A 173 -17.38 -4.65 20.39
C LEU A 173 -18.45 -3.64 20.82
N ALA A 174 -18.08 -2.66 21.63
CA ALA A 174 -18.94 -1.53 21.93
C ALA A 174 -19.08 -0.60 20.70
N ALA A 175 -20.20 0.10 20.57
CA ALA A 175 -20.54 0.95 19.44
C ALA A 175 -19.49 2.05 19.15
N ASN A 176 -18.75 2.51 20.17
CA ASN A 176 -17.70 3.52 20.03
C ASN A 176 -16.29 2.94 19.82
N THR A 177 -16.15 1.61 19.73
CA THR A 177 -14.84 0.97 19.51
C THR A 177 -14.31 1.30 18.13
N ARG A 178 -13.23 2.05 18.06
CA ARG A 178 -12.55 2.38 16.81
C ARG A 178 -11.52 1.30 16.46
N PHE A 179 -11.63 0.76 15.25
CA PHE A 179 -10.72 -0.31 14.81
C PHE A 179 -10.31 -0.18 13.35
N LYS A 180 -9.34 -0.99 12.97
CA LYS A 180 -8.83 -1.10 11.59
C LYS A 180 -8.62 -2.56 11.23
N VAL A 181 -8.73 -2.86 9.94
CA VAL A 181 -8.30 -4.12 9.37
C VAL A 181 -6.78 -4.08 9.17
N ARG A 182 -6.07 -5.04 9.72
CA ARG A 182 -4.64 -5.23 9.51
C ARG A 182 -4.41 -6.36 8.53
N VAL A 183 -3.57 -6.12 7.52
CA VAL A 183 -3.17 -7.11 6.51
C VAL A 183 -1.65 -7.15 6.42
N LYS A 184 -1.09 -8.34 6.32
CA LYS A 184 0.32 -8.60 6.04
C LYS A 184 0.42 -9.55 4.87
N ASN A 185 1.28 -9.25 3.92
CA ASN A 185 1.58 -10.10 2.76
C ASN A 185 3.07 -10.39 2.69
N ASN A 186 3.42 -11.59 2.24
CA ASN A 186 4.80 -12.06 2.09
C ASN A 186 5.31 -11.96 0.64
N GLU A 187 4.43 -11.66 -0.28
CA GLU A 187 4.72 -11.41 -1.69
C GLU A 187 3.89 -10.23 -2.20
N PRO A 188 4.27 -9.56 -3.30
CA PRO A 188 3.45 -8.53 -3.91
C PRO A 188 2.08 -9.07 -4.28
N CYS A 189 1.03 -8.33 -3.93
CA CYS A 189 -0.35 -8.73 -4.13
C CYS A 189 -1.28 -7.53 -4.26
N TYR A 190 -2.55 -7.79 -4.49
CA TYR A 190 -3.60 -6.79 -4.48
C TYR A 190 -4.54 -7.07 -3.32
N THR A 191 -4.88 -6.05 -2.56
CA THR A 191 -5.80 -6.14 -1.42
C THR A 191 -7.07 -5.37 -1.74
N TYR A 192 -8.22 -5.98 -1.46
CA TYR A 192 -9.54 -5.36 -1.56
C TYR A 192 -10.30 -5.65 -0.27
N ILE A 193 -11.03 -4.66 0.21
CA ILE A 193 -11.87 -4.81 1.41
C ILE A 193 -13.27 -4.36 1.06
N PHE A 194 -14.25 -5.23 1.31
CA PHE A 194 -15.65 -4.96 1.12
C PHE A 194 -16.34 -4.94 2.49
N GLY A 195 -17.33 -4.09 2.64
CA GLY A 195 -18.24 -4.08 3.79
C GLY A 195 -19.65 -4.38 3.35
N GLN A 196 -20.49 -4.78 4.29
CA GLN A 196 -21.93 -4.91 4.10
C GLN A 196 -22.66 -3.82 4.89
N GLU A 197 -23.55 -3.11 4.23
CA GLU A 197 -24.47 -2.17 4.85
C GLU A 197 -25.65 -2.87 5.54
N THR A 198 -26.33 -2.17 6.41
CA THR A 198 -27.55 -2.65 7.08
C THR A 198 -28.69 -3.02 6.14
N THR A 199 -28.65 -2.53 4.90
CA THR A 199 -29.59 -2.85 3.81
C THR A 199 -29.17 -4.08 3.01
N ASP A 200 -28.20 -4.86 3.50
CA ASP A 200 -27.56 -5.99 2.81
C ASP A 200 -26.82 -5.60 1.52
N SER A 201 -26.71 -4.32 1.20
CA SER A 201 -25.88 -3.86 0.10
C SER A 201 -24.40 -3.92 0.47
N SER A 202 -23.56 -4.21 -0.51
CA SER A 202 -22.10 -4.21 -0.36
C SER A 202 -21.51 -2.90 -0.84
N TYR A 203 -20.49 -2.43 -0.15
CA TYR A 203 -19.67 -1.29 -0.55
C TYR A 203 -18.18 -1.66 -0.55
N VAL A 204 -17.37 -0.86 -1.26
CA VAL A 204 -15.92 -1.02 -1.29
C VAL A 204 -15.30 -0.12 -0.24
N LEU A 205 -14.69 -0.72 0.77
CA LEU A 205 -13.96 -0.02 1.80
C LEU A 205 -12.54 0.30 1.36
N PHE A 206 -11.92 -0.58 0.60
CA PHE A 206 -10.61 -0.34 -0.04
C PHE A 206 -10.54 -1.07 -1.39
N PRO A 207 -10.07 -0.41 -2.47
CA PRO A 207 -9.52 0.96 -2.56
C PRO A 207 -10.56 2.04 -2.26
N TYR A 208 -10.14 3.13 -1.58
CA TYR A 208 -11.06 4.22 -1.16
C TYR A 208 -11.67 4.97 -2.34
N THR A 209 -10.92 5.13 -3.41
CA THR A 209 -11.33 5.75 -4.69
C THR A 209 -10.59 5.08 -5.84
N GLU A 210 -10.98 5.41 -7.06
CA GLU A 210 -10.32 4.94 -8.28
C GLU A 210 -8.85 5.36 -8.41
N LYS A 211 -8.46 6.39 -7.68
CA LYS A 211 -7.09 6.90 -7.65
C LYS A 211 -6.19 6.13 -6.68
N HIS A 212 -6.77 5.31 -5.80
CA HIS A 212 -6.00 4.46 -4.88
C HIS A 212 -5.70 3.11 -5.53
N SER A 213 -4.42 2.78 -5.59
CA SER A 213 -4.00 1.46 -6.06
C SER A 213 -4.30 0.39 -4.99
N PRO A 214 -4.94 -0.73 -5.37
CA PRO A 214 -5.06 -1.89 -4.49
C PRO A 214 -3.77 -2.68 -4.35
N TYR A 215 -2.73 -2.35 -5.11
CA TYR A 215 -1.45 -3.04 -5.08
C TYR A 215 -0.75 -2.87 -3.73
N CYS A 216 -0.25 -3.97 -3.23
CA CYS A 216 0.48 -4.08 -1.97
C CYS A 216 1.83 -4.77 -2.21
N GLY A 217 2.92 -4.00 -2.31
CA GLY A 217 4.28 -4.54 -2.25
C GLY A 217 4.58 -5.15 -0.87
N VAL A 218 5.69 -5.84 -0.71
CA VAL A 218 6.07 -6.47 0.55
C VAL A 218 6.66 -5.44 1.50
N THR A 219 5.85 -4.86 2.38
CA THR A 219 6.26 -3.78 3.30
C THR A 219 5.82 -4.01 4.75
N GLY A 220 5.54 -5.26 5.14
CA GLY A 220 5.08 -5.57 6.48
C GLY A 220 3.57 -5.36 6.69
N ASN A 221 3.18 -4.97 7.90
CA ASN A 221 1.77 -4.77 8.25
C ASN A 221 1.20 -3.47 7.66
N ARG A 222 0.03 -3.57 7.05
CA ARG A 222 -0.79 -2.43 6.64
C ARG A 222 -2.08 -2.40 7.41
N VAL A 223 -2.64 -1.21 7.62
CA VAL A 223 -3.92 -1.02 8.28
C VAL A 223 -4.89 -0.23 7.38
N PHE A 224 -6.14 -0.67 7.37
CA PHE A 224 -7.22 -0.11 6.59
C PHE A 224 -8.43 0.22 7.47
N PRO A 225 -9.03 1.40 7.33
CA PRO A 225 -8.58 2.56 6.55
C PRO A 225 -7.29 3.14 7.14
N ARG A 226 -6.50 3.85 6.30
CA ARG A 226 -5.20 4.37 6.73
C ARG A 226 -5.32 5.50 7.74
N PHE A 227 -6.15 6.49 7.45
CA PHE A 227 -6.27 7.73 8.24
C PHE A 227 -7.49 7.72 9.17
N GLU A 228 -8.57 7.09 8.76
CA GLU A 228 -9.82 6.96 9.49
C GLU A 228 -9.88 5.66 10.29
N SER A 229 -10.98 5.43 10.96
CA SER A 229 -11.26 4.21 11.70
C SER A 229 -12.64 3.68 11.35
N LEU A 230 -12.79 2.37 11.39
CA LEU A 230 -14.09 1.72 11.38
C LEU A 230 -14.67 1.77 12.79
N MET A 231 -15.98 1.75 12.87
CA MET A 231 -16.73 1.60 14.13
C MET A 231 -17.93 0.70 13.86
N PRO A 232 -18.33 -0.14 14.84
CA PRO A 232 -19.60 -0.83 14.75
C PRO A 232 -20.75 0.19 14.70
N ASP A 233 -21.72 -0.04 13.83
CA ASP A 233 -22.96 0.76 13.85
C ASP A 233 -23.91 0.31 14.97
N ALA A 234 -25.01 1.04 15.16
CA ALA A 234 -25.99 0.76 16.20
C ALA A 234 -27.09 -0.22 15.76
N ILE A 235 -27.05 -0.73 14.51
CA ILE A 235 -28.14 -1.52 13.93
C ILE A 235 -27.75 -3.00 13.87
N GLY A 236 -28.62 -3.86 14.40
CA GLY A 236 -28.36 -5.31 14.43
C GLY A 236 -27.29 -5.72 15.44
N THR A 237 -26.84 -6.96 15.34
CA THR A 237 -25.89 -7.58 16.28
C THR A 237 -24.54 -7.87 15.67
N ARG A 238 -24.40 -7.73 14.35
CA ARG A 238 -23.19 -8.03 13.58
C ARG A 238 -23.02 -7.09 12.39
N ASP A 239 -21.79 -6.64 12.18
CA ASP A 239 -21.34 -6.05 10.92
C ASP A 239 -20.45 -7.04 10.17
N TYR A 240 -20.54 -7.06 8.85
CA TYR A 240 -19.74 -7.96 8.03
C TYR A 240 -18.77 -7.18 7.16
N MET A 241 -17.56 -7.72 7.06
CA MET A 241 -16.56 -7.27 6.10
C MET A 241 -15.83 -8.46 5.51
N ALA A 242 -15.22 -8.24 4.34
CA ALA A 242 -14.41 -9.25 3.69
C ALA A 242 -13.08 -8.68 3.25
N VAL A 243 -12.02 -9.46 3.42
CA VAL A 243 -10.69 -9.18 2.91
C VAL A 243 -10.41 -10.15 1.77
N LEU A 244 -10.21 -9.59 0.58
CA LEU A 244 -9.81 -10.31 -0.63
C LEU A 244 -8.38 -9.93 -0.96
N ILE A 245 -7.49 -10.91 -1.06
CA ILE A 245 -6.10 -10.73 -1.44
C ILE A 245 -5.84 -11.54 -2.71
N THR A 246 -5.34 -10.89 -3.77
CA THR A 246 -5.13 -11.55 -5.07
C THR A 246 -3.73 -11.29 -5.61
N ARG A 247 -3.18 -12.23 -6.36
CA ARG A 247 -1.90 -12.06 -7.07
C ARG A 247 -2.02 -11.19 -8.32
N GLN A 248 -3.18 -11.21 -8.95
CA GLN A 248 -3.47 -10.41 -10.14
C GLN A 248 -4.57 -9.39 -9.81
N PRO A 249 -4.57 -8.24 -10.46
CA PRO A 249 -5.61 -7.24 -10.23
C PRO A 249 -6.98 -7.80 -10.67
N VAL A 250 -8.01 -7.48 -9.90
CA VAL A 250 -9.40 -7.82 -10.22
C VAL A 250 -10.23 -6.54 -10.38
N ASP A 251 -11.28 -6.64 -11.17
CA ASP A 251 -12.26 -5.55 -11.30
C ASP A 251 -13.19 -5.57 -10.07
N TYR A 252 -12.74 -4.93 -9.00
CA TYR A 252 -13.45 -4.89 -7.73
C TYR A 252 -14.84 -4.25 -7.82
N ARG A 253 -15.09 -3.39 -8.82
CA ARG A 253 -16.40 -2.78 -9.04
C ARG A 253 -17.39 -3.81 -9.62
N LYS A 254 -16.94 -4.61 -10.59
CA LYS A 254 -17.75 -5.71 -11.09
C LYS A 254 -18.05 -6.72 -10.00
N ILE A 255 -17.06 -7.00 -9.12
CA ILE A 255 -17.25 -7.87 -7.96
C ILE A 255 -18.30 -7.26 -7.03
N ASN A 256 -18.17 -5.99 -6.63
CA ASN A 256 -19.14 -5.32 -5.78
C ASN A 256 -20.55 -5.28 -6.39
N ALA A 257 -20.65 -5.00 -7.69
CA ALA A 257 -21.92 -5.03 -8.38
C ALA A 257 -22.54 -6.46 -8.42
N ALA A 258 -21.70 -7.50 -8.54
CA ALA A 258 -22.16 -8.89 -8.50
C ALA A 258 -22.64 -9.30 -7.10
N ILE A 259 -21.96 -8.86 -6.03
CA ILE A 259 -22.42 -9.04 -4.65
C ILE A 259 -23.80 -8.39 -4.48
N ASN A 260 -23.97 -7.15 -4.92
CA ASN A 260 -25.22 -6.40 -4.79
C ASN A 260 -26.39 -7.02 -5.57
N ARG A 261 -26.13 -7.65 -6.70
CA ARG A 261 -27.16 -8.43 -7.42
C ARG A 261 -27.62 -9.67 -6.65
N ASN A 262 -26.80 -10.17 -5.73
CA ASN A 262 -27.06 -11.36 -4.91
C ASN A 262 -27.25 -11.05 -3.43
N ARG A 263 -27.59 -9.81 -3.08
CA ARG A 263 -27.68 -9.32 -1.69
C ARG A 263 -28.65 -10.08 -0.78
N GLN A 264 -29.61 -10.79 -1.36
CA GLN A 264 -30.52 -11.66 -0.59
C GLN A 264 -29.86 -12.94 -0.07
N ARG A 265 -28.61 -13.19 -0.49
CA ARG A 265 -27.81 -14.31 -0.01
C ARG A 265 -26.95 -13.86 1.16
N ASP A 266 -26.44 -14.84 1.90
CA ASP A 266 -25.35 -14.60 2.83
C ASP A 266 -24.19 -13.85 2.15
N PHE A 267 -23.64 -12.83 2.78
CA PHE A 267 -22.62 -11.94 2.24
C PHE A 267 -21.37 -12.70 1.71
N GLY A 268 -20.89 -13.67 2.51
CA GLY A 268 -19.76 -14.50 2.09
C GLY A 268 -20.06 -15.34 0.85
N ARG A 269 -21.27 -15.90 0.76
CA ARG A 269 -21.69 -16.67 -0.43
C ARG A 269 -21.84 -15.78 -1.66
N ALA A 270 -22.35 -14.56 -1.50
CA ALA A 270 -22.44 -13.61 -2.60
C ALA A 270 -21.05 -13.24 -3.14
N LEU A 271 -20.07 -13.06 -2.26
CA LEU A 271 -18.65 -12.86 -2.61
C LEU A 271 -18.05 -14.08 -3.33
N GLU A 272 -18.24 -15.28 -2.78
CA GLU A 272 -17.74 -16.51 -3.39
C GLU A 272 -18.29 -16.70 -4.82
N MET A 273 -19.57 -16.40 -5.03
CA MET A 273 -20.19 -16.44 -6.36
C MET A 273 -19.60 -15.37 -7.29
N ALA A 274 -19.37 -14.16 -6.80
CA ALA A 274 -18.79 -13.07 -7.59
C ALA A 274 -17.33 -13.37 -8.02
N LEU A 275 -16.62 -14.19 -7.25
CA LEU A 275 -15.24 -14.61 -7.46
C LEU A 275 -15.12 -16.03 -8.05
N GLN A 276 -16.21 -16.58 -8.59
CA GLN A 276 -16.25 -17.95 -9.09
C GLN A 276 -15.11 -18.23 -10.08
N GLY A 277 -14.39 -19.31 -9.84
CA GLY A 277 -13.24 -19.73 -10.65
C GLY A 277 -11.89 -19.13 -10.22
N GLN A 278 -11.85 -18.04 -9.46
CA GLN A 278 -10.61 -17.37 -9.02
C GLN A 278 -10.20 -17.74 -7.59
N LEU A 279 -11.16 -18.16 -6.76
CA LEU A 279 -10.91 -18.46 -5.35
C LEU A 279 -10.08 -19.72 -5.19
N THR A 280 -9.04 -19.59 -4.38
CA THR A 280 -8.30 -20.73 -3.84
C THR A 280 -9.18 -21.45 -2.83
N ARG A 281 -9.33 -22.74 -3.01
CA ARG A 281 -9.94 -23.66 -2.04
C ARG A 281 -8.86 -24.14 -1.07
N ASN A 282 -9.13 -24.78 0.00
CA ASN A 282 -8.14 -25.38 0.90
C ASN A 282 -7.14 -24.38 1.50
N ILE A 283 -7.63 -23.20 1.92
CA ILE A 283 -6.81 -22.27 2.67
C ILE A 283 -6.58 -22.86 4.07
N GLN A 284 -5.32 -22.98 4.44
CA GLN A 284 -4.91 -23.33 5.80
C GLN A 284 -4.81 -22.07 6.63
N PHE A 285 -5.49 -22.05 7.75
CA PHE A 285 -5.46 -20.94 8.71
C PHE A 285 -4.61 -21.32 9.91
N ARG A 286 -3.84 -20.37 10.44
CA ARG A 286 -3.06 -20.51 11.67
C ARG A 286 -3.08 -19.22 12.47
N ASP A 287 -3.03 -19.33 13.78
CA ASP A 287 -2.86 -18.17 14.66
C ASP A 287 -1.40 -17.69 14.58
N LEU A 288 -1.21 -16.39 14.42
CA LEU A 288 0.08 -15.70 14.35
C LEU A 288 0.02 -14.49 15.29
N GLU A 289 0.31 -14.67 16.56
CA GLU A 289 0.41 -13.59 17.57
C GLU A 289 -0.45 -12.34 17.25
N GLY A 290 -1.78 -12.53 17.25
CA GLY A 290 -2.73 -11.45 17.02
C GLY A 290 -3.10 -11.19 15.55
N GLN A 291 -2.79 -12.10 14.66
CA GLN A 291 -3.29 -12.17 13.28
C GLN A 291 -3.62 -13.62 12.93
N ILE A 292 -4.49 -13.79 11.96
CA ILE A 292 -4.76 -15.09 11.35
C ILE A 292 -3.94 -15.18 10.06
N GLY A 293 -2.99 -16.10 10.05
CA GLY A 293 -2.23 -16.45 8.85
C GLY A 293 -3.08 -17.29 7.90
N MET A 294 -2.99 -16.99 6.64
CA MET A 294 -3.58 -17.74 5.53
C MET A 294 -2.48 -18.32 4.67
N ARG A 295 -2.58 -19.59 4.34
CA ARG A 295 -1.67 -20.25 3.42
C ARG A 295 -2.46 -21.15 2.48
N ALA A 296 -2.18 -21.08 1.22
CA ALA A 296 -2.79 -21.94 0.22
C ALA A 296 -1.81 -22.30 -0.88
N ASP A 297 -1.92 -23.54 -1.36
CA ASP A 297 -1.31 -23.96 -2.62
C ASP A 297 -2.26 -23.52 -3.74
N THR A 298 -1.82 -22.58 -4.54
CA THR A 298 -2.74 -21.84 -5.42
C THR A 298 -2.90 -22.49 -6.80
N GLY A 299 -1.89 -23.20 -7.28
CA GLY A 299 -1.91 -23.66 -8.68
C GLY A 299 -2.22 -22.48 -9.61
N ASP A 300 -3.31 -22.59 -10.37
CA ASP A 300 -3.85 -21.55 -11.25
C ASP A 300 -4.81 -20.56 -10.56
N LYS A 301 -5.14 -20.78 -9.27
CA LYS A 301 -5.98 -19.90 -8.46
C LYS A 301 -5.13 -18.82 -7.81
N ASN A 302 -5.64 -17.61 -7.73
CA ASN A 302 -4.85 -16.47 -7.32
C ASN A 302 -5.50 -15.59 -6.24
N ALA A 303 -6.61 -16.04 -5.63
CA ALA A 303 -7.38 -15.24 -4.68
C ALA A 303 -7.60 -15.95 -3.34
N LEU A 304 -7.23 -15.27 -2.25
CA LEU A 304 -7.53 -15.62 -0.88
C LEU A 304 -8.67 -14.73 -0.38
N LEU A 305 -9.73 -15.32 0.16
CA LEU A 305 -10.88 -14.61 0.68
C LEU A 305 -11.14 -15.00 2.13
N VAL A 306 -11.37 -14.01 2.98
CA VAL A 306 -11.91 -14.20 4.33
C VAL A 306 -13.08 -13.26 4.57
N VAL A 307 -14.04 -13.74 5.34
CA VAL A 307 -15.19 -12.95 5.81
C VAL A 307 -15.08 -12.82 7.32
N ILE A 308 -15.24 -11.60 7.83
CA ILE A 308 -15.13 -11.27 9.25
C ILE A 308 -16.45 -10.70 9.71
N ALA A 309 -17.05 -11.32 10.71
CA ALA A 309 -18.18 -10.78 11.45
C ALA A 309 -17.68 -10.02 12.69
N VAL A 310 -18.06 -8.77 12.79
CA VAL A 310 -17.82 -7.94 13.98
C VAL A 310 -19.06 -8.01 14.84
N ASN A 311 -18.99 -8.80 15.92
CA ASN A 311 -20.09 -8.88 16.89
C ASN A 311 -20.22 -7.56 17.65
N LYS A 312 -21.44 -7.10 17.91
CA LYS A 312 -21.77 -5.80 18.53
C LYS A 312 -22.53 -5.98 19.85
N ARG A 313 -22.38 -5.01 20.78
CA ARG A 313 -23.14 -4.91 22.02
C ARG A 313 -23.65 -3.49 22.23
#